data_dea0b20df74844b3f0d4e1d1acda580a
#
_entry.id   dea0b20df74844b3f0d4e1d1acda580a
#
_cell.length_a   1.000
_cell.length_b   1.000
_cell.length_c   1.000
_cell.angle_alpha   90.00
_cell.angle_beta   90.00
_cell.angle_gamma   90.00
#
_symmetry.space_group_name_H-M   'P 1'
#
loop_
_entity.id
_entity.type
_entity.pdbx_description
1 polymer ?
#
loop_
_entity_poly.entity_id
_entity_poly.type
_entity_poly.pdbx_seq_one_letter_code
_entity_poly.pdbx_strand_id
1 'polypeptide(L)'
;FRDRAPRVERIPCAHMGYVGGVFSFSTGEEGEPCDWWRFEDLLIPRTRVESAVGFDRSAVTVTPTTYEDMRPGCYDKPSRLADMDAGRIEAMMCYPSSFPRFCGQTFSETPDKELGLACIEAYNNWMVEEWCADTGGRLIPLMIVPLWDPELAAAEVRRNAARGVRAVTFSEIPAYLGLPSIHTGYWDPFFAACEAADVSVHMHIGSSSKMPSTSADAPPLVASALTFGNAMSSM
;
A
#
# COMPACT_ATOMS: atom_id res chain seq x y z
N PHE A 1 9.39 19.98 4.85
CA PHE A 1 9.19 18.50 4.76
C PHE A 1 9.92 17.85 3.58
N ARG A 2 10.35 18.62 2.53
CA ARG A 2 10.98 18.01 1.32
C ARG A 2 12.18 17.12 1.65
N ASP A 3 13.03 17.53 2.57
CA ASP A 3 14.22 16.76 2.98
C ASP A 3 13.92 15.48 3.77
N ARG A 4 12.69 15.36 4.25
CA ARG A 4 12.17 14.21 5.00
C ARG A 4 11.15 13.39 4.21
N ALA A 5 10.89 13.76 2.95
CA ALA A 5 10.00 13.00 2.09
C ALA A 5 10.50 11.57 1.88
N PRO A 6 9.59 10.60 1.68
CA PRO A 6 9.99 9.26 1.27
C PRO A 6 10.86 9.31 0.02
N ARG A 7 11.93 8.52 0.01
CA ARG A 7 12.85 8.43 -1.13
C ARG A 7 13.34 7.01 -1.35
N VAL A 8 13.75 6.74 -2.57
CA VAL A 8 14.39 5.47 -2.94
C VAL A 8 15.89 5.62 -2.83
N GLU A 9 16.53 4.65 -2.18
CA GLU A 9 17.98 4.53 -2.06
C GLU A 9 18.42 3.14 -2.53
N ARG A 10 19.50 3.07 -3.31
CA ARG A 10 20.08 1.78 -3.69
C ARG A 10 21.13 1.36 -2.68
N ILE A 11 20.85 0.30 -1.93
CA ILE A 11 21.73 -0.23 -0.89
C ILE A 11 21.76 -1.76 -1.06
N PRO A 12 22.97 -2.39 -1.07
CA PRO A 12 23.04 -3.83 -1.16
C PRO A 12 22.34 -4.52 0.02
N CYS A 13 21.60 -5.59 -0.27
CA CYS A 13 20.86 -6.38 0.71
C CYS A 13 21.65 -7.64 1.06
N ALA A 14 22.18 -7.72 2.27
CA ALA A 14 22.98 -8.87 2.73
C ALA A 14 22.13 -10.05 3.13
N HIS A 15 20.91 -9.80 3.61
CA HIS A 15 19.96 -10.85 3.99
C HIS A 15 18.54 -10.41 3.69
N MET A 16 17.75 -11.36 3.18
CA MET A 16 16.30 -11.22 3.04
C MET A 16 15.64 -12.58 3.24
N GLY A 17 14.63 -12.64 4.08
CA GLY A 17 13.91 -13.86 4.39
C GLY A 17 12.48 -13.63 4.82
N TYR A 18 11.69 -14.70 4.81
CA TYR A 18 10.32 -14.72 5.30
C TYR A 18 10.08 -16.02 6.07
N VAL A 19 9.85 -15.91 7.37
CA VAL A 19 9.63 -17.05 8.25
C VAL A 19 8.48 -16.76 9.21
N GLY A 20 7.52 -17.66 9.30
CA GLY A 20 6.41 -17.55 10.24
C GLY A 20 5.55 -16.29 10.08
N GLY A 21 5.40 -15.78 8.88
CA GLY A 21 4.65 -14.54 8.62
C GLY A 21 5.47 -13.26 8.80
N VAL A 22 6.76 -13.36 9.14
CA VAL A 22 7.62 -12.21 9.41
C VAL A 22 8.69 -12.06 8.34
N PHE A 23 8.80 -10.88 7.76
CA PHE A 23 9.93 -10.50 6.92
C PHE A 23 11.13 -10.11 7.78
N SER A 24 12.31 -10.56 7.38
CA SER A 24 13.57 -10.13 7.93
C SER A 24 14.52 -9.72 6.81
N PHE A 25 15.24 -8.62 6.99
CA PHE A 25 16.20 -8.12 6.01
C PHE A 25 17.30 -7.30 6.69
N SER A 26 18.44 -7.24 6.05
CA SER A 26 19.55 -6.37 6.47
C SER A 26 20.34 -5.88 5.27
N THR A 27 20.95 -4.71 5.41
CA THR A 27 21.89 -4.17 4.44
C THR A 27 23.30 -4.70 4.70
N GLY A 28 24.16 -4.72 3.65
CA GLY A 28 25.57 -5.11 3.78
C GLY A 28 26.30 -5.01 2.44
N GLU A 29 27.56 -4.62 2.44
CA GLU A 29 28.35 -4.27 1.25
C GLU A 29 28.49 -5.43 0.24
N GLU A 30 28.51 -6.66 0.70
CA GLU A 30 28.62 -7.87 -0.15
C GLU A 30 27.24 -8.42 -0.59
N GLY A 31 26.15 -7.68 -0.33
CA GLY A 31 24.80 -8.10 -0.64
C GLY A 31 24.42 -7.90 -2.11
N GLU A 32 23.25 -8.46 -2.49
CA GLU A 32 22.67 -8.24 -3.82
C GLU A 32 22.14 -6.80 -3.95
N PRO A 33 22.22 -6.18 -5.14
CA PRO A 33 21.62 -4.85 -5.38
C PRO A 33 20.14 -4.85 -5.01
N CYS A 34 19.71 -3.82 -4.26
CA CYS A 34 18.33 -3.68 -3.83
C CYS A 34 17.96 -2.20 -3.78
N ASP A 35 16.77 -1.87 -4.26
CA ASP A 35 16.18 -0.56 -4.05
C ASP A 35 15.33 -0.58 -2.77
N TRP A 36 15.53 0.45 -1.95
CA TRP A 36 14.88 0.59 -0.65
C TRP A 36 14.10 1.88 -0.60
N TRP A 37 12.89 1.83 -0.07
CA TRP A 37 12.21 3.02 0.40
C TRP A 37 12.75 3.40 1.77
N ARG A 38 13.22 4.65 1.88
CA ARG A 38 13.60 5.27 3.15
C ARG A 38 12.57 6.33 3.53
N PHE A 39 12.09 6.27 4.76
CA PHE A 39 11.21 7.27 5.36
C PHE A 39 11.47 7.31 6.86
N GLU A 40 11.93 8.46 7.37
CA GLU A 40 12.41 8.57 8.74
C GLU A 40 13.43 7.44 9.04
N ASP A 41 13.19 6.67 10.11
CA ASP A 41 14.02 5.52 10.48
C ASP A 41 13.64 4.21 9.74
N LEU A 42 12.57 4.25 8.95
CA LEU A 42 12.14 3.07 8.19
C LEU A 42 13.00 2.86 6.96
N LEU A 43 13.34 1.60 6.71
CA LEU A 43 14.00 1.15 5.50
C LEU A 43 13.29 -0.12 5.02
N ILE A 44 12.62 -0.03 3.87
CA ILE A 44 11.77 -1.11 3.33
C ILE A 44 12.31 -1.52 1.97
N PRO A 45 12.79 -2.76 1.81
CA PRO A 45 13.36 -3.23 0.54
C PRO A 45 12.29 -3.47 -0.52
N ARG A 46 12.71 -3.36 -1.78
CA ARG A 46 11.96 -3.94 -2.90
C ARG A 46 12.22 -5.43 -2.97
N THR A 47 11.16 -6.19 -3.13
CA THR A 47 11.25 -7.65 -3.22
C THR A 47 10.71 -8.13 -4.56
N ARG A 48 11.30 -9.22 -5.09
CA ARG A 48 10.87 -9.79 -6.37
C ARG A 48 9.43 -10.31 -6.32
N VAL A 49 8.97 -10.79 -5.17
CA VAL A 49 7.58 -11.23 -4.99
C VAL A 49 6.54 -10.11 -5.16
N GLU A 50 6.91 -8.86 -4.85
CA GLU A 50 6.03 -7.71 -5.02
C GLU A 50 5.96 -7.18 -6.46
N SER A 51 6.88 -7.60 -7.31
CA SER A 51 7.01 -7.21 -8.71
C SER A 51 7.10 -8.41 -9.64
N ALA A 52 6.35 -9.45 -9.33
CA ALA A 52 6.44 -10.77 -9.96
C ALA A 52 6.07 -10.81 -11.45
N VAL A 53 5.37 -9.79 -11.96
CA VAL A 53 4.90 -9.75 -13.35
C VAL A 53 6.07 -9.75 -14.33
N GLY A 54 6.11 -10.77 -15.20
CA GLY A 54 7.15 -10.93 -16.20
C GLY A 54 8.30 -11.86 -15.80
N PHE A 55 8.34 -12.29 -14.53
CA PHE A 55 9.31 -13.32 -14.08
C PHE A 55 8.76 -14.74 -14.30
N ASP A 56 9.67 -15.68 -14.52
CA ASP A 56 9.35 -17.10 -14.42
C ASP A 56 8.88 -17.43 -12.98
N ARG A 57 7.98 -18.40 -12.84
CA ARG A 57 7.43 -18.80 -11.55
C ARG A 57 8.51 -19.18 -10.51
N SER A 58 9.59 -19.78 -10.95
CA SER A 58 10.71 -20.18 -10.10
C SER A 58 11.51 -18.97 -9.57
N ALA A 59 11.41 -17.83 -10.25
CA ALA A 59 12.08 -16.58 -9.90
C ALA A 59 11.21 -15.67 -9.00
N VAL A 60 9.95 -16.03 -8.74
CA VAL A 60 9.06 -15.29 -7.85
C VAL A 60 9.35 -15.71 -6.42
N THR A 61 10.33 -15.06 -5.83
CA THR A 61 10.88 -15.39 -4.52
C THR A 61 11.00 -14.13 -3.64
N VAL A 62 11.15 -14.34 -2.33
CA VAL A 62 11.47 -13.26 -1.39
C VAL A 62 12.98 -12.98 -1.49
N THR A 63 13.36 -12.28 -2.55
CA THR A 63 14.75 -11.87 -2.84
C THR A 63 14.79 -10.39 -3.19
N PRO A 64 15.93 -9.73 -3.04
CA PRO A 64 16.11 -8.33 -3.43
C PRO A 64 15.80 -8.09 -4.90
N THR A 65 15.34 -6.90 -5.22
CA THR A 65 15.16 -6.44 -6.61
C THR A 65 15.40 -4.95 -6.73
N THR A 66 15.68 -4.51 -7.95
CA THR A 66 15.82 -3.08 -8.28
C THR A 66 14.67 -2.67 -9.22
N TYR A 67 14.47 -1.36 -9.40
CA TYR A 67 13.48 -0.88 -10.37
C TYR A 67 13.85 -1.25 -11.81
N GLU A 68 15.13 -1.40 -12.13
CA GLU A 68 15.56 -1.85 -13.45
C GLU A 68 15.19 -3.31 -13.75
N ASP A 69 15.09 -4.15 -12.71
CA ASP A 69 14.68 -5.55 -12.86
C ASP A 69 13.16 -5.70 -12.97
N MET A 70 12.40 -4.67 -12.57
CA MET A 70 10.95 -4.73 -12.59
C MET A 70 10.39 -4.44 -13.98
N ARG A 71 9.26 -5.05 -14.31
CA ARG A 71 8.52 -4.69 -15.51
C ARG A 71 8.13 -3.21 -15.46
N PRO A 72 8.41 -2.41 -16.50
CA PRO A 72 8.14 -0.96 -16.49
C PRO A 72 6.70 -0.59 -16.12
N GLY A 73 5.72 -1.38 -16.51
CA GLY A 73 4.32 -1.18 -16.12
C GLY A 73 4.07 -1.20 -14.60
N CYS A 74 5.05 -1.58 -13.75
CA CYS A 74 4.93 -1.47 -12.30
C CYS A 74 5.07 -0.03 -11.79
N TYR A 75 5.72 0.87 -12.54
CA TYR A 75 6.03 2.23 -12.12
C TYR A 75 5.91 3.32 -13.22
N ASP A 76 5.78 2.91 -14.48
CA ASP A 76 5.62 3.80 -15.63
C ASP A 76 4.21 3.74 -16.19
N LYS A 77 3.49 4.88 -16.21
CA LYS A 77 2.08 4.96 -16.62
C LYS A 77 1.85 4.51 -18.07
N PRO A 78 2.59 4.98 -19.09
CA PRO A 78 2.43 4.49 -20.46
C PRO A 78 2.60 2.98 -20.59
N SER A 79 3.61 2.42 -19.95
CA SER A 79 3.86 0.98 -19.92
C SER A 79 2.74 0.22 -19.20
N ARG A 80 2.18 0.79 -18.12
CA ARG A 80 1.02 0.21 -17.43
C ARG A 80 -0.20 0.13 -18.35
N LEU A 81 -0.51 1.18 -19.10
CA LEU A 81 -1.62 1.18 -20.04
C LEU A 81 -1.41 0.16 -21.17
N ALA A 82 -0.19 0.03 -21.68
CA ALA A 82 0.14 -0.98 -22.68
C ALA A 82 -0.01 -2.42 -22.12
N ASP A 83 0.37 -2.65 -20.85
CA ASP A 83 0.16 -3.93 -20.17
C ASP A 83 -1.33 -4.23 -19.96
N MET A 84 -2.13 -3.23 -19.65
CA MET A 84 -3.58 -3.36 -19.55
C MET A 84 -4.20 -3.73 -20.90
N ASP A 85 -3.75 -3.12 -21.99
CA ASP A 85 -4.20 -3.46 -23.36
C ASP A 85 -3.85 -4.91 -23.71
N ALA A 86 -2.61 -5.32 -23.47
CA ALA A 86 -2.18 -6.69 -23.68
C ALA A 86 -2.96 -7.71 -22.83
N GLY A 87 -3.30 -7.33 -21.58
CA GLY A 87 -4.11 -8.12 -20.65
C GLY A 87 -5.63 -8.03 -20.88
N ARG A 88 -6.09 -7.19 -21.82
CA ARG A 88 -7.52 -6.89 -22.05
C ARG A 88 -8.23 -6.36 -20.80
N ILE A 89 -7.53 -5.55 -20.02
CA ILE A 89 -8.03 -4.92 -18.80
C ILE A 89 -8.56 -3.53 -19.18
N GLU A 90 -9.85 -3.31 -19.00
CA GLU A 90 -10.49 -2.04 -19.34
C GLU A 90 -10.11 -0.93 -18.36
N ALA A 91 -10.25 -1.20 -17.06
CA ALA A 91 -9.92 -0.26 -16.01
C ALA A 91 -9.28 -0.96 -14.80
N MET A 92 -8.48 -0.23 -14.04
CA MET A 92 -7.74 -0.75 -12.89
C MET A 92 -7.72 0.26 -11.76
N MET A 93 -7.92 -0.21 -10.54
CA MET A 93 -7.66 0.53 -9.31
C MET A 93 -6.41 -0.05 -8.65
N CYS A 94 -5.40 0.78 -8.40
CA CYS A 94 -4.17 0.36 -7.77
C CYS A 94 -4.18 0.71 -6.29
N TYR A 95 -4.11 -0.32 -5.44
CA TYR A 95 -3.86 -0.11 -4.02
C TYR A 95 -2.43 0.39 -3.79
N PRO A 96 -2.22 1.27 -2.79
CA PRO A 96 -0.87 1.53 -2.32
C PRO A 96 -0.25 0.22 -1.85
N SER A 97 1.01 0.00 -2.22
CA SER A 97 1.69 -1.27 -1.93
C SER A 97 2.91 -1.02 -1.06
N SER A 98 3.52 -2.08 -0.61
CA SER A 98 4.72 -2.19 0.22
C SER A 98 5.07 -0.98 1.10
N PHE A 99 5.51 0.15 0.54
CA PHE A 99 5.96 1.27 1.35
C PHE A 99 4.81 2.05 2.02
N PRO A 100 3.77 2.56 1.32
CA PRO A 100 2.64 3.21 2.00
C PRO A 100 1.78 2.22 2.79
N ARG A 101 1.88 0.92 2.48
CA ARG A 101 1.00 -0.16 2.90
C ARG A 101 -0.44 0.10 2.43
N PHE A 102 -1.33 -0.89 2.51
CA PHE A 102 -2.61 -0.92 1.79
C PHE A 102 -3.59 0.22 2.07
N CYS A 103 -3.47 0.94 3.17
CA CYS A 103 -4.30 2.11 3.50
C CYS A 103 -3.50 3.29 4.09
N GLY A 104 -2.20 3.38 3.77
CA GLY A 104 -1.36 4.48 4.21
C GLY A 104 -0.88 4.36 5.65
N GLN A 105 -0.81 3.13 6.20
CA GLN A 105 -0.42 2.90 7.60
C GLN A 105 0.95 3.49 7.92
N THR A 106 1.92 3.41 7.00
CA THR A 106 3.27 3.95 7.21
C THR A 106 3.25 5.43 7.55
N PHE A 107 2.43 6.21 6.86
CA PHE A 107 2.29 7.64 7.14
C PHE A 107 1.47 7.89 8.41
N SER A 108 0.49 7.04 8.67
CA SER A 108 -0.34 7.14 9.87
C SER A 108 0.41 6.78 11.15
N GLU A 109 1.39 5.91 11.07
CA GLU A 109 2.21 5.44 12.20
C GLU A 109 3.36 6.40 12.54
N THR A 110 3.78 7.30 11.62
CA THR A 110 4.84 8.27 11.93
C THR A 110 4.49 9.13 13.15
N PRO A 111 5.44 9.35 14.08
CA PRO A 111 5.20 10.21 15.26
C PRO A 111 4.87 11.66 14.88
N ASP A 112 5.50 12.18 13.83
CA ASP A 112 5.25 13.52 13.29
C ASP A 112 3.99 13.50 12.41
N LYS A 113 2.85 13.86 13.00
CA LYS A 113 1.55 13.83 12.32
C LYS A 113 1.42 14.90 11.22
N GLU A 114 2.15 16.01 11.31
CA GLU A 114 2.19 17.02 10.25
C GLU A 114 2.93 16.46 9.00
N LEU A 115 4.05 15.78 9.20
CA LEU A 115 4.74 15.07 8.13
C LEU A 115 3.88 13.96 7.54
N GLY A 116 3.23 13.16 8.40
CA GLY A 116 2.32 12.10 7.98
C GLY A 116 1.19 12.61 7.09
N LEU A 117 0.54 13.70 7.51
CA LEU A 117 -0.52 14.34 6.71
C LEU A 117 0.01 14.87 5.38
N ALA A 118 1.15 15.56 5.38
CA ALA A 118 1.77 16.05 4.16
C ALA A 118 2.10 14.92 3.17
N CYS A 119 2.53 13.76 3.65
CA CYS A 119 2.79 12.59 2.82
C CYS A 119 1.49 11.98 2.24
N ILE A 120 0.41 11.93 3.03
CA ILE A 120 -0.91 11.47 2.56
C ILE A 120 -1.44 12.40 1.47
N GLU A 121 -1.40 13.72 1.70
CA GLU A 121 -1.83 14.70 0.70
C GLU A 121 -1.00 14.62 -0.58
N ALA A 122 0.33 14.48 -0.46
CA ALA A 122 1.23 14.33 -1.60
C ALA A 122 0.93 13.07 -2.40
N TYR A 123 0.69 11.93 -1.73
CA TYR A 123 0.29 10.68 -2.39
C TYR A 123 -1.03 10.84 -3.15
N ASN A 124 -2.05 11.42 -2.52
CA ASN A 124 -3.35 11.62 -3.14
C ASN A 124 -3.27 12.62 -4.32
N ASN A 125 -2.44 13.65 -4.19
CA ASN A 125 -2.19 14.58 -5.29
C ASN A 125 -1.54 13.88 -6.47
N TRP A 126 -0.49 13.10 -6.23
CA TRP A 126 0.19 12.31 -7.27
C TRP A 126 -0.76 11.32 -7.96
N MET A 127 -1.63 10.63 -7.19
CA MET A 127 -2.63 9.72 -7.76
C MET A 127 -3.55 10.43 -8.75
N VAL A 128 -4.02 11.63 -8.41
CA VAL A 128 -4.97 12.37 -9.23
C VAL A 128 -4.29 13.11 -10.39
N GLU A 129 -3.15 13.76 -10.12
CA GLU A 129 -2.52 14.71 -11.05
C GLU A 129 -1.51 14.05 -11.99
N GLU A 130 -0.96 12.88 -11.60
CA GLU A 130 0.07 12.21 -12.37
C GLU A 130 -0.34 10.79 -12.77
N TRP A 131 -0.53 9.88 -11.80
CA TRP A 131 -0.72 8.46 -12.11
C TRP A 131 -2.01 8.18 -12.87
N CYS A 132 -3.14 8.73 -12.42
CA CYS A 132 -4.44 8.51 -13.05
C CYS A 132 -4.81 9.57 -14.09
N ALA A 133 -4.11 10.71 -14.11
CA ALA A 133 -4.37 11.78 -15.06
C ALA A 133 -4.23 11.34 -16.52
N ASP A 134 -5.08 11.85 -17.38
CA ASP A 134 -5.03 11.65 -18.84
C ASP A 134 -5.12 10.17 -19.30
N THR A 135 -5.72 9.31 -18.47
CA THR A 135 -5.90 7.89 -18.79
C THR A 135 -7.29 7.53 -19.32
N GLY A 136 -8.16 8.52 -19.52
CA GLY A 136 -9.53 8.30 -19.91
C GLY A 136 -10.36 7.52 -18.89
N GLY A 137 -9.98 7.56 -17.60
CA GLY A 137 -10.63 6.83 -16.51
C GLY A 137 -10.18 5.38 -16.36
N ARG A 138 -9.19 4.96 -17.14
CA ARG A 138 -8.67 3.57 -17.08
C ARG A 138 -7.89 3.29 -15.80
N LEU A 139 -7.15 4.26 -15.27
CA LEU A 139 -6.57 4.19 -13.93
C LEU A 139 -7.46 4.97 -12.97
N ILE A 140 -8.03 4.25 -12.01
CA ILE A 140 -8.98 4.79 -11.05
C ILE A 140 -8.21 5.20 -9.78
N PRO A 141 -8.29 6.49 -9.37
CA PRO A 141 -7.59 6.94 -8.18
C PRO A 141 -8.21 6.38 -6.91
N LEU A 142 -7.37 5.79 -6.06
CA LEU A 142 -7.71 5.28 -4.74
C LEU A 142 -6.98 6.13 -3.70
N MET A 143 -7.71 6.97 -2.96
CA MET A 143 -7.10 7.83 -1.94
C MET A 143 -6.82 7.08 -0.65
N ILE A 144 -5.83 7.56 0.10
CA ILE A 144 -5.54 7.18 1.48
C ILE A 144 -5.92 8.32 2.42
N VAL A 145 -6.15 8.01 3.69
CA VAL A 145 -6.59 9.00 4.68
C VAL A 145 -5.78 8.91 5.97
N PRO A 146 -5.69 9.99 6.77
CA PRO A 146 -5.03 9.97 8.07
C PRO A 146 -5.82 9.13 9.07
N LEU A 147 -5.33 7.91 9.35
CA LEU A 147 -6.02 6.94 10.20
C LEU A 147 -6.01 7.30 11.70
N TRP A 148 -5.28 8.32 12.11
CA TRP A 148 -5.21 8.73 13.54
C TRP A 148 -6.29 9.73 13.95
N ASP A 149 -7.04 10.30 12.99
CA ASP A 149 -8.03 11.33 13.23
C ASP A 149 -9.17 11.25 12.21
N PRO A 150 -10.41 10.90 12.64
CA PRO A 150 -11.55 10.73 11.74
C PRO A 150 -12.05 12.05 11.10
N GLU A 151 -11.81 13.19 11.74
CA GLU A 151 -12.18 14.48 11.16
C GLU A 151 -11.21 14.89 10.05
N LEU A 152 -9.91 14.67 10.24
CA LEU A 152 -8.91 14.84 9.18
C LEU A 152 -9.16 13.85 8.03
N ALA A 153 -9.52 12.61 8.35
CA ALA A 153 -9.89 11.62 7.34
C ALA A 153 -11.11 12.09 6.53
N ALA A 154 -12.14 12.59 7.19
CA ALA A 154 -13.32 13.16 6.54
C ALA A 154 -13.00 14.38 5.68
N ALA A 155 -12.10 15.25 6.15
CA ALA A 155 -11.65 16.42 5.40
C ALA A 155 -10.91 15.99 4.11
N GLU A 156 -10.04 14.98 4.20
CA GLU A 156 -9.30 14.45 3.05
C GLU A 156 -10.22 13.76 2.03
N VAL A 157 -11.25 13.04 2.50
CA VAL A 157 -12.30 12.50 1.63
C VAL A 157 -12.99 13.63 0.86
N ARG A 158 -13.46 14.67 1.55
CA ARG A 158 -14.12 15.82 0.92
C ARG A 158 -13.21 16.53 -0.10
N ARG A 159 -11.94 16.73 0.26
CA ARG A 159 -10.94 17.37 -0.60
C ARG A 159 -10.77 16.62 -1.93
N ASN A 160 -10.61 15.31 -1.88
CA ASN A 160 -10.39 14.51 -3.09
C ASN A 160 -11.71 14.20 -3.84
N ALA A 161 -12.83 14.07 -3.14
CA ALA A 161 -14.13 13.92 -3.79
C ALA A 161 -14.49 15.14 -4.66
N ALA A 162 -14.13 16.35 -4.22
CA ALA A 162 -14.28 17.58 -5.01
C ALA A 162 -13.42 17.58 -6.30
N ARG A 163 -12.39 16.73 -6.36
CA ARG A 163 -11.50 16.52 -7.52
C ARG A 163 -11.92 15.30 -8.37
N GLY A 164 -13.06 14.70 -8.05
CA GLY A 164 -13.62 13.56 -8.80
C GLY A 164 -13.22 12.18 -8.29
N VAL A 165 -12.44 12.05 -7.20
CA VAL A 165 -12.11 10.75 -6.63
C VAL A 165 -13.36 10.14 -5.97
N ARG A 166 -13.60 8.84 -6.20
CA ARG A 166 -14.79 8.11 -5.71
C ARG A 166 -14.43 6.83 -4.96
N ALA A 167 -13.16 6.66 -4.60
CA ALA A 167 -12.69 5.49 -3.87
C ALA A 167 -11.68 5.88 -2.80
N VAL A 168 -11.83 5.32 -1.60
CA VAL A 168 -10.90 5.48 -0.48
C VAL A 168 -10.55 4.11 0.09
N THR A 169 -9.29 3.89 0.43
CA THR A 169 -8.90 2.67 1.14
C THR A 169 -8.89 2.90 2.65
N PHE A 170 -9.33 1.89 3.40
CA PHE A 170 -9.43 1.92 4.85
C PHE A 170 -8.98 0.58 5.45
N SER A 171 -8.67 0.55 6.74
CA SER A 171 -8.28 -0.69 7.42
C SER A 171 -9.49 -1.60 7.65
N GLU A 172 -9.36 -2.89 7.34
CA GLU A 172 -10.39 -3.90 7.61
C GLU A 172 -10.63 -4.10 9.11
N ILE A 173 -9.58 -3.93 9.94
CA ILE A 173 -9.70 -4.04 11.41
C ILE A 173 -8.85 -2.95 12.07
N PRO A 174 -9.34 -1.70 12.21
CA PRO A 174 -8.58 -0.60 12.82
C PRO A 174 -8.06 -0.93 14.21
N ALA A 175 -8.78 -1.76 14.98
CA ALA A 175 -8.36 -2.19 16.32
C ALA A 175 -7.00 -2.92 16.34
N TYR A 176 -6.61 -3.58 15.27
CA TYR A 176 -5.29 -4.21 15.16
C TYR A 176 -4.16 -3.19 14.97
N LEU A 177 -4.48 -2.00 14.51
CA LEU A 177 -3.57 -0.84 14.43
C LEU A 177 -3.53 -0.04 15.75
N GLY A 178 -4.22 -0.49 16.81
CA GLY A 178 -4.35 0.25 18.05
C GLY A 178 -5.35 1.42 17.98
N LEU A 179 -6.19 1.46 16.96
CA LEU A 179 -7.22 2.46 16.74
C LEU A 179 -8.59 1.99 17.22
N PRO A 180 -9.55 2.88 17.48
CA PRO A 180 -10.91 2.47 17.81
C PRO A 180 -11.54 1.59 16.74
N SER A 181 -12.30 0.57 17.17
CA SER A 181 -13.06 -0.30 16.27
C SER A 181 -14.14 0.48 15.52
N ILE A 182 -14.50 0.01 14.33
CA ILE A 182 -15.59 0.55 13.52
C ILE A 182 -16.96 0.52 14.24
N HIS A 183 -17.10 -0.31 15.28
CA HIS A 183 -18.36 -0.45 16.03
C HIS A 183 -18.53 0.60 17.13
N THR A 184 -17.57 1.54 17.33
CA THR A 184 -17.60 2.49 18.44
C THR A 184 -18.24 3.85 18.11
N GLY A 185 -18.59 4.09 16.83
CA GLY A 185 -19.01 5.41 16.35
C GLY A 185 -17.86 6.42 16.18
N TYR A 186 -16.64 6.07 16.55
CA TYR A 186 -15.46 6.94 16.38
C TYR A 186 -15.25 7.36 14.91
N TRP A 187 -15.54 6.48 13.98
CA TRP A 187 -15.34 6.68 12.54
C TRP A 187 -16.55 7.30 11.82
N ASP A 188 -17.64 7.65 12.55
CA ASP A 188 -18.84 8.21 11.95
C ASP A 188 -18.56 9.46 11.08
N PRO A 189 -17.68 10.40 11.47
CA PRO A 189 -17.34 11.54 10.62
C PRO A 189 -16.76 11.13 9.26
N PHE A 190 -15.87 10.14 9.25
CA PHE A 190 -15.27 9.59 8.04
C PHE A 190 -16.31 8.90 7.14
N PHE A 191 -17.10 7.99 7.70
CA PHE A 191 -18.14 7.28 6.93
C PHE A 191 -19.22 8.22 6.42
N ALA A 192 -19.65 9.19 7.22
CA ALA A 192 -20.61 10.20 6.79
C ALA A 192 -20.07 11.07 5.64
N ALA A 193 -18.77 11.40 5.65
CA ALA A 193 -18.15 12.11 4.54
C ALA A 193 -18.10 11.26 3.26
N CYS A 194 -17.81 9.96 3.38
CA CYS A 194 -17.85 9.03 2.25
C CYS A 194 -19.25 8.93 1.66
N GLU A 195 -20.27 8.72 2.50
CA GLU A 195 -21.68 8.66 2.08
C GLU A 195 -22.13 9.93 1.39
N ALA A 196 -21.88 11.09 2.00
CA ALA A 196 -22.29 12.39 1.45
C ALA A 196 -21.62 12.73 0.12
N ALA A 197 -20.43 12.19 -0.15
CA ALA A 197 -19.65 12.44 -1.36
C ALA A 197 -19.74 11.31 -2.40
N ASP A 198 -20.55 10.28 -2.16
CA ASP A 198 -20.65 9.07 -3.00
C ASP A 198 -19.26 8.43 -3.24
N VAL A 199 -18.50 8.25 -2.16
CA VAL A 199 -17.18 7.63 -2.15
C VAL A 199 -17.26 6.21 -1.59
N SER A 200 -16.86 5.23 -2.37
CA SER A 200 -16.81 3.83 -1.92
C SER A 200 -15.62 3.58 -1.01
N VAL A 201 -15.83 2.86 0.08
CA VAL A 201 -14.78 2.44 1.00
C VAL A 201 -14.27 1.06 0.60
N HIS A 202 -12.98 0.96 0.38
CA HIS A 202 -12.30 -0.27 -0.03
C HIS A 202 -11.39 -0.77 1.09
N MET A 203 -11.50 -2.03 1.42
CA MET A 203 -10.69 -2.67 2.46
C MET A 203 -9.87 -3.80 1.83
N HIS A 204 -8.56 -3.73 2.01
CA HIS A 204 -7.66 -4.79 1.55
C HIS A 204 -7.33 -5.71 2.72
N ILE A 205 -7.37 -7.02 2.50
CA ILE A 205 -6.89 -7.99 3.47
C ILE A 205 -5.43 -7.68 3.86
N GLY A 206 -5.13 -7.61 5.16
CA GLY A 206 -3.82 -7.21 5.68
C GLY A 206 -3.63 -5.70 5.85
N SER A 207 -4.64 -4.86 5.54
CA SER A 207 -4.57 -3.41 5.81
C SER A 207 -4.59 -3.08 7.31
N SER A 208 -4.88 -4.05 8.17
CA SER A 208 -4.70 -3.97 9.63
C SER A 208 -3.29 -4.33 10.10
N SER A 209 -2.37 -4.66 9.17
CA SER A 209 -0.99 -5.08 9.47
C SER A 209 -0.87 -6.37 10.27
N LYS A 210 -1.95 -7.08 10.44
CA LYS A 210 -2.00 -8.41 11.03
C LYS A 210 -2.73 -9.35 10.09
N MET A 211 -2.22 -10.56 10.01
CA MET A 211 -2.85 -11.63 9.24
C MET A 211 -3.13 -12.80 10.17
N PRO A 212 -4.24 -13.53 9.96
CA PRO A 212 -4.42 -14.80 10.65
C PRO A 212 -3.18 -15.67 10.44
N SER A 213 -2.66 -16.23 11.51
CA SER A 213 -1.50 -17.08 11.46
C SER A 213 -1.86 -18.47 11.99
N THR A 214 -1.10 -19.46 11.57
CA THR A 214 -1.12 -20.83 12.09
C THR A 214 0.22 -21.12 12.79
N SER A 215 0.58 -22.39 12.98
CA SER A 215 1.88 -22.75 13.57
C SER A 215 3.04 -22.17 12.75
N ALA A 216 4.13 -21.81 13.42
CA ALA A 216 5.28 -21.13 12.80
C ALA A 216 5.99 -21.99 11.72
N ASP A 217 5.80 -23.29 11.76
CA ASP A 217 6.33 -24.28 10.81
C ASP A 217 5.36 -24.57 9.63
N ALA A 218 4.19 -23.93 9.61
CA ALA A 218 3.26 -24.13 8.50
C ALA A 218 3.84 -23.62 7.19
N PRO A 219 3.65 -24.35 6.08
CA PRO A 219 4.05 -23.86 4.77
C PRO A 219 3.41 -22.51 4.46
N PRO A 220 4.13 -21.55 3.83
CA PRO A 220 3.61 -20.22 3.50
C PRO A 220 2.28 -20.26 2.73
N LEU A 221 2.11 -21.25 1.86
CA LEU A 221 0.89 -21.45 1.09
C LEU A 221 -0.32 -21.78 1.96
N VAL A 222 -0.12 -22.53 3.05
CA VAL A 222 -1.18 -22.87 4.01
C VAL A 222 -1.59 -21.64 4.81
N ALA A 223 -0.60 -20.88 5.29
CA ALA A 223 -0.86 -19.60 5.97
C ALA A 223 -1.63 -18.63 5.06
N SER A 224 -1.23 -18.49 3.80
CA SER A 224 -1.92 -17.66 2.81
C SER A 224 -3.34 -18.13 2.55
N ALA A 225 -3.58 -19.44 2.37
CA ALA A 225 -4.92 -19.98 2.13
C ALA A 225 -5.87 -19.72 3.32
N LEU A 226 -5.38 -19.88 4.56
CA LEU A 226 -6.15 -19.56 5.76
C LEU A 226 -6.46 -18.07 5.86
N THR A 227 -5.50 -17.24 5.52
CA THR A 227 -5.67 -15.77 5.50
C THR A 227 -6.78 -15.36 4.54
N PHE A 228 -6.72 -15.82 3.29
CA PHE A 228 -7.75 -15.49 2.28
C PHE A 228 -9.13 -16.02 2.65
N GLY A 229 -9.21 -17.21 3.28
CA GLY A 229 -10.49 -17.79 3.71
C GLY A 229 -11.14 -17.09 4.89
N ASN A 230 -10.36 -16.52 5.80
CA ASN A 230 -10.87 -16.00 7.07
C ASN A 230 -10.87 -14.47 7.20
N ALA A 231 -10.18 -13.76 6.33
CA ALA A 231 -10.03 -12.31 6.47
C ALA A 231 -11.37 -11.55 6.41
N MET A 232 -12.27 -11.98 5.54
CA MET A 232 -13.60 -11.37 5.39
C MET A 232 -14.55 -11.75 6.52
N SER A 233 -14.27 -12.81 7.27
CA SER A 233 -15.10 -13.26 8.39
C SER A 233 -14.76 -12.60 9.73
N SER A 234 -13.72 -11.80 9.77
CA SER A 234 -13.26 -11.12 10.99
C SER A 234 -13.56 -9.60 11.02
N MET A 235 -14.26 -9.11 9.99
CA MET A 235 -14.78 -7.71 9.95
C MET A 235 -16.05 -7.55 10.75
#